data_bbd0cd0542e61d0f22289e237f51aa0b
#
_entry.id   bbd0cd0542e61d0f22289e237f51aa0b
#
_cell.length_a   1.000
_cell.length_b   1.000
_cell.length_c   1.000
_cell.angle_alpha   90.00
_cell.angle_beta   90.00
_cell.angle_gamma   90.00
#
_symmetry.space_group_name_H-M   'P 1'
#
loop_
_entity.id
_entity.type
_entity.pdbx_description
1 polymer ?
#
loop_
_entity_poly.entity_id
_entity_poly.type
_entity_poly.pdbx_seq_one_letter_code
_entity_poly.pdbx_strand_id
1 'polypeptide(L)'
;MRNLFSIKDKVVVITGGTGVLGKAITLHLAEEGSKVVILGRKAETGNAIIDEIKAAGREAMFLTTDVMNRELLEQNLADILKAYGRIDALLNAAGGNMPGATIAPDGTFFDLKVEEFQKVLDLNLTGTVLPTQVFLKPMVEQKSGAIVNFSSMAAFRPMTRVAGYAAAKAGISNFTAFMATEVAKKFGEGIRVNAIAPGFFLTEQNRALLTNPDGSYTQRGQDV
;
A
#
# COMPACT_ATOMS: atom_id res chain seq x y z
N MET A 1 6.17 -29.09 14.44
CA MET A 1 6.75 -28.55 13.18
C MET A 1 6.70 -27.02 13.22
N ARG A 2 7.77 -26.34 12.82
CA ARG A 2 7.78 -24.89 12.71
C ARG A 2 6.90 -24.50 11.52
N ASN A 3 5.83 -23.71 11.75
CA ASN A 3 5.00 -23.20 10.66
C ASN A 3 5.78 -22.11 9.93
N LEU A 4 6.29 -22.41 8.73
CA LEU A 4 7.11 -21.51 7.93
C LEU A 4 6.33 -20.26 7.44
N PHE A 5 5.00 -20.34 7.43
CA PHE A 5 4.12 -19.23 7.01
C PHE A 5 3.55 -18.44 8.18
N SER A 6 3.92 -18.79 9.43
CA SER A 6 3.44 -18.04 10.60
C SER A 6 4.01 -16.63 10.62
N ILE A 7 3.13 -15.66 10.76
CA ILE A 7 3.44 -14.26 10.97
C ILE A 7 3.17 -13.82 12.42
N LYS A 8 2.89 -14.77 13.31
CA LYS A 8 2.66 -14.51 14.72
C LYS A 8 3.83 -13.73 15.33
N ASP A 9 3.51 -12.73 16.13
CA ASP A 9 4.44 -11.82 16.80
C ASP A 9 5.33 -10.97 15.87
N LYS A 10 5.08 -11.01 14.55
CA LYS A 10 5.77 -10.15 13.59
C LYS A 10 5.25 -8.72 13.64
N VAL A 11 6.15 -7.75 13.60
CA VAL A 11 5.81 -6.34 13.49
C VAL A 11 5.64 -5.98 12.02
N VAL A 12 4.41 -5.69 11.64
CA VAL A 12 4.02 -5.38 10.25
C VAL A 12 3.57 -3.94 10.15
N VAL A 13 4.29 -3.14 9.40
CA VAL A 13 3.94 -1.75 9.10
C VAL A 13 3.18 -1.70 7.77
N ILE A 14 2.03 -1.05 7.75
CA ILE A 14 1.21 -0.89 6.54
C ILE A 14 0.87 0.58 6.30
N THR A 15 1.33 1.14 5.19
CA THR A 15 0.87 2.44 4.70
C THR A 15 -0.48 2.27 4.02
N GLY A 16 -1.40 3.24 4.21
CA GLY A 16 -2.74 3.12 3.63
C GLY A 16 -3.62 2.02 4.24
N GLY A 17 -3.27 1.52 5.43
CA GLY A 17 -4.02 0.47 6.13
C GLY A 17 -5.45 0.85 6.53
N THR A 18 -5.85 2.11 6.34
CA THR A 18 -7.23 2.59 6.54
C THR A 18 -8.08 2.58 5.26
N GLY A 19 -7.49 2.28 4.10
CA GLY A 19 -8.20 2.16 2.83
C GLY A 19 -9.00 0.85 2.72
N VAL A 20 -9.79 0.68 1.65
CA VAL A 20 -10.67 -0.49 1.50
C VAL A 20 -9.90 -1.81 1.57
N LEU A 21 -8.90 -2.00 0.71
CA LEU A 21 -8.04 -3.19 0.74
C LEU A 21 -7.14 -3.18 1.99
N GLY A 22 -6.60 -2.01 2.35
CA GLY A 22 -5.73 -1.84 3.49
C GLY A 22 -6.38 -2.27 4.81
N LYS A 23 -7.64 -1.89 5.06
CA LYS A 23 -8.37 -2.31 6.27
C LYS A 23 -8.53 -3.84 6.33
N ALA A 24 -8.97 -4.47 5.24
CA ALA A 24 -9.15 -5.92 5.21
C ALA A 24 -7.83 -6.66 5.49
N ILE A 25 -6.73 -6.21 4.87
CA ILE A 25 -5.40 -6.78 5.11
C ILE A 25 -4.95 -6.54 6.56
N THR A 26 -5.15 -5.33 7.09
CA THR A 26 -4.80 -4.97 8.47
C THR A 26 -5.49 -5.87 9.49
N LEU A 27 -6.80 -6.07 9.34
CA LEU A 27 -7.58 -6.93 10.23
C LEU A 27 -7.10 -8.38 10.16
N HIS A 28 -6.90 -8.91 8.94
CA HIS A 28 -6.43 -10.28 8.76
C HIS A 28 -5.02 -10.51 9.33
N LEU A 29 -4.09 -9.58 9.12
CA LEU A 29 -2.75 -9.66 9.71
C LEU A 29 -2.80 -9.69 11.25
N ALA A 30 -3.70 -8.91 11.86
CA ALA A 30 -3.90 -8.92 13.29
C ALA A 30 -4.53 -10.24 13.77
N GLU A 31 -5.50 -10.81 13.03
CA GLU A 31 -6.10 -12.12 13.30
C GLU A 31 -5.05 -13.23 13.30
N GLU A 32 -4.09 -13.20 12.38
CA GLU A 32 -2.97 -14.13 12.28
C GLU A 32 -1.88 -13.88 13.34
N GLY A 33 -2.10 -12.95 14.27
CA GLY A 33 -1.27 -12.68 15.43
C GLY A 33 -0.08 -11.76 15.20
N SER A 34 -0.05 -11.02 14.10
CA SER A 34 0.92 -9.94 13.90
C SER A 34 0.63 -8.74 14.78
N LYS A 35 1.68 -8.00 15.15
CA LYS A 35 1.60 -6.65 15.71
C LYS A 35 1.52 -5.67 14.57
N VAL A 36 0.35 -5.08 14.32
CA VAL A 36 0.13 -4.27 13.12
C VAL A 36 0.28 -2.79 13.43
N VAL A 37 1.09 -2.10 12.65
CA VAL A 37 1.22 -0.64 12.69
C VAL A 37 0.62 -0.04 11.44
N ILE A 38 -0.48 0.70 11.62
CA ILE A 38 -1.18 1.40 10.55
C ILE A 38 -0.60 2.80 10.40
N LEU A 39 -0.13 3.12 9.21
CA LEU A 39 0.27 4.47 8.82
C LEU A 39 -0.81 5.07 7.90
N GLY A 40 -1.43 6.17 8.34
CA GLY A 40 -2.53 6.79 7.61
C GLY A 40 -2.77 8.24 7.99
N ARG A 41 -3.51 8.97 7.15
CA ARG A 41 -3.72 10.42 7.34
C ARG A 41 -4.84 10.77 8.33
N LYS A 42 -5.85 9.92 8.47
CA LYS A 42 -7.07 10.20 9.26
C LYS A 42 -7.03 9.42 10.56
N ALA A 43 -6.77 10.12 11.66
CA ALA A 43 -6.67 9.51 12.99
C ALA A 43 -7.97 8.85 13.44
N GLU A 44 -9.12 9.46 13.16
CA GLU A 44 -10.43 8.90 13.51
C GLU A 44 -10.63 7.49 12.90
N THR A 45 -10.44 7.36 11.59
CA THR A 45 -10.57 6.08 10.89
C THR A 45 -9.53 5.07 11.36
N GLY A 46 -8.28 5.53 11.59
CA GLY A 46 -7.20 4.66 12.05
C GLY A 46 -7.48 4.12 13.45
N ASN A 47 -7.85 4.98 14.40
CA ASN A 47 -8.14 4.58 15.77
C ASN A 47 -9.35 3.64 15.87
N ALA A 48 -10.40 3.85 15.07
CA ALA A 48 -11.53 2.93 15.02
C ALA A 48 -11.11 1.49 14.63
N ILE A 49 -10.16 1.34 13.68
CA ILE A 49 -9.61 0.02 13.30
C ILE A 49 -8.77 -0.55 14.46
N ILE A 50 -7.96 0.29 15.13
CA ILE A 50 -7.17 -0.15 16.29
C ILE A 50 -8.07 -0.64 17.42
N ASP A 51 -9.17 0.06 17.68
CA ASP A 51 -10.12 -0.33 18.74
C ASP A 51 -10.79 -1.68 18.40
N GLU A 52 -11.14 -1.92 17.12
CA GLU A 52 -11.66 -3.20 16.62
C GLU A 52 -10.64 -4.34 16.86
N ILE A 53 -9.36 -4.11 16.54
CA ILE A 53 -8.29 -5.09 16.72
C ILE A 53 -8.04 -5.38 18.22
N LYS A 54 -8.00 -4.34 19.05
CA LYS A 54 -7.80 -4.47 20.49
C LYS A 54 -8.97 -5.16 21.19
N ALA A 55 -10.20 -4.90 20.76
CA ALA A 55 -11.40 -5.58 21.28
C ALA A 55 -11.35 -7.10 21.01
N ALA A 56 -10.69 -7.53 19.94
CA ALA A 56 -10.40 -8.93 19.65
C ALA A 56 -9.18 -9.50 20.40
N GLY A 57 -8.60 -8.75 21.37
CA GLY A 57 -7.44 -9.17 22.17
C GLY A 57 -6.12 -9.19 21.38
N ARG A 58 -6.03 -8.41 20.31
CA ARG A 58 -4.85 -8.32 19.45
C ARG A 58 -4.10 -6.99 19.65
N GLU A 59 -2.87 -6.93 19.15
CA GLU A 59 -1.96 -5.78 19.32
C GLU A 59 -1.82 -4.99 18.03
N ALA A 60 -2.16 -3.70 18.08
CA ALA A 60 -2.01 -2.79 16.95
C ALA A 60 -1.77 -1.35 17.41
N MET A 61 -1.16 -0.57 16.52
CA MET A 61 -0.86 0.86 16.69
C MET A 61 -1.26 1.63 15.44
N PHE A 62 -1.76 2.84 15.62
CA PHE A 62 -1.98 3.80 14.53
C PHE A 62 -1.05 5.00 14.71
N LEU A 63 -0.42 5.43 13.62
CA LEU A 63 0.38 6.66 13.57
C LEU A 63 -0.10 7.53 12.41
N THR A 64 -0.39 8.79 12.71
CA THR A 64 -0.71 9.76 11.66
C THR A 64 0.48 9.93 10.74
N THR A 65 0.27 9.77 9.43
CA THR A 65 1.36 9.72 8.45
C THR A 65 0.93 10.31 7.13
N ASP A 66 1.77 11.16 6.57
CA ASP A 66 1.82 11.45 5.14
C ASP A 66 3.04 10.72 4.56
N VAL A 67 2.81 9.81 3.61
CA VAL A 67 3.88 9.03 2.98
C VAL A 67 4.84 9.88 2.15
N MET A 68 4.47 11.13 1.87
CA MET A 68 5.31 12.11 1.19
C MET A 68 6.16 12.95 2.16
N ASN A 69 5.96 12.84 3.46
CA ASN A 69 6.69 13.57 4.48
C ASN A 69 7.77 12.68 5.13
N ARG A 70 9.03 12.88 4.73
CA ARG A 70 10.16 12.10 5.23
C ARG A 70 10.35 12.24 6.74
N GLU A 71 10.29 13.47 7.28
CA GLU A 71 10.51 13.73 8.70
C GLU A 71 9.48 13.00 9.56
N LEU A 72 8.22 13.03 9.12
CA LEU A 72 7.13 12.32 9.79
C LEU A 72 7.31 10.79 9.71
N LEU A 73 7.79 10.26 8.58
CA LEU A 73 8.11 8.83 8.46
C LEU A 73 9.26 8.43 9.40
N GLU A 74 10.29 9.26 9.54
CA GLU A 74 11.42 9.03 10.45
C GLU A 74 10.99 9.11 11.93
N GLN A 75 10.10 10.03 12.28
CA GLN A 75 9.50 10.08 13.61
C GLN A 75 8.67 8.82 13.89
N ASN A 76 7.83 8.40 12.94
CA ASN A 76 7.04 7.18 13.05
C ASN A 76 7.92 5.93 13.19
N LEU A 77 9.05 5.87 12.48
CA LEU A 77 10.03 4.81 12.65
C LEU A 77 10.55 4.76 14.10
N ALA A 78 10.93 5.92 14.67
CA ALA A 78 11.41 5.98 16.05
C ALA A 78 10.34 5.50 17.05
N ASP A 79 9.08 5.89 16.87
CA ASP A 79 7.98 5.48 17.72
C ASP A 79 7.72 3.96 17.63
N ILE A 80 7.78 3.39 16.43
CA ILE A 80 7.64 1.94 16.22
C ILE A 80 8.79 1.17 16.89
N LEU A 81 10.02 1.60 16.70
CA LEU A 81 11.17 0.96 17.32
C LEU A 81 11.16 1.06 18.84
N LYS A 82 10.69 2.18 19.38
CA LYS A 82 10.47 2.34 20.84
C LYS A 82 9.42 1.38 21.37
N ALA A 83 8.34 1.15 20.63
CA ALA A 83 7.24 0.27 21.05
C ALA A 83 7.55 -1.21 20.89
N TYR A 84 8.17 -1.60 19.78
CA TYR A 84 8.31 -2.99 19.35
C TYR A 84 9.76 -3.47 19.16
N GLY A 85 10.72 -2.57 19.12
CA GLY A 85 12.15 -2.87 18.97
C GLY A 85 12.57 -3.37 17.59
N ARG A 86 11.62 -3.58 16.66
CA ARG A 86 11.87 -4.17 15.34
C ARG A 86 10.80 -3.86 14.31
N ILE A 87 11.11 -4.11 13.04
CA ILE A 87 10.14 -4.16 11.94
C ILE A 87 10.43 -5.41 11.11
N ASP A 88 9.45 -6.29 10.96
CA ASP A 88 9.59 -7.54 10.19
C ASP A 88 9.07 -7.40 8.75
N ALA A 89 8.04 -6.57 8.54
CA ALA A 89 7.49 -6.35 7.20
C ALA A 89 7.00 -4.90 7.02
N LEU A 90 7.11 -4.42 5.77
CA LEU A 90 6.52 -3.18 5.30
C LEU A 90 5.58 -3.49 4.12
N LEU A 91 4.32 -3.08 4.23
CA LEU A 91 3.36 -3.12 3.15
C LEU A 91 3.10 -1.69 2.65
N ASN A 92 3.56 -1.39 1.45
CA ASN A 92 3.34 -0.09 0.81
C ASN A 92 2.00 -0.09 0.06
N ALA A 93 0.89 0.06 0.80
CA ALA A 93 -0.46 0.03 0.26
C ALA A 93 -1.11 1.42 0.13
N ALA A 94 -0.42 2.49 0.52
CA ALA A 94 -0.87 3.85 0.27
C ALA A 94 -0.80 4.15 -1.24
N GLY A 95 -1.89 4.68 -1.77
CA GLY A 95 -1.98 5.00 -3.19
C GLY A 95 -3.44 5.08 -3.66
N GLY A 96 -3.60 5.25 -4.93
CA GLY A 96 -4.90 5.36 -5.59
C GLY A 96 -4.86 6.33 -6.76
N ASN A 97 -5.98 6.45 -7.47
CA ASN A 97 -6.16 7.46 -8.51
C ASN A 97 -6.83 8.71 -7.94
N MET A 98 -6.77 9.80 -8.68
CA MET A 98 -7.42 11.07 -8.35
C MET A 98 -8.41 11.44 -9.45
N PRO A 99 -9.57 12.04 -9.09
CA PRO A 99 -10.58 12.44 -10.08
C PRO A 99 -9.98 13.36 -11.15
N GLY A 100 -9.14 14.33 -10.77
CA GLY A 100 -8.51 15.29 -11.70
C GLY A 100 -7.49 14.66 -12.66
N ALA A 101 -6.99 13.46 -12.36
CA ALA A 101 -6.09 12.70 -13.22
C ALA A 101 -6.82 11.64 -14.07
N THR A 102 -8.15 11.62 -14.03
CA THR A 102 -8.98 10.70 -14.81
C THR A 102 -9.59 11.42 -15.99
N ILE A 103 -9.29 10.98 -17.21
CA ILE A 103 -9.91 11.49 -18.42
C ILE A 103 -11.40 11.14 -18.42
N ALA A 104 -12.28 12.11 -18.68
CA ALA A 104 -13.73 11.89 -18.74
C ALA A 104 -14.12 10.87 -19.84
N PRO A 105 -15.27 10.20 -19.77
CA PRO A 105 -15.67 9.23 -20.78
C PRO A 105 -15.73 9.75 -22.20
N ASP A 106 -16.11 11.02 -22.35
CA ASP A 106 -16.21 11.79 -23.59
C ASP A 106 -14.96 12.64 -23.89
N GLY A 107 -13.98 12.59 -22.98
CA GLY A 107 -12.71 13.30 -23.11
C GLY A 107 -11.65 12.52 -23.90
N THR A 108 -10.58 13.23 -24.21
CA THR A 108 -9.43 12.73 -24.95
C THR A 108 -8.14 12.87 -24.13
N PHE A 109 -7.03 12.34 -24.63
CA PHE A 109 -5.73 12.51 -23.99
C PHE A 109 -5.31 13.98 -23.83
N PHE A 110 -5.79 14.87 -24.68
CA PHE A 110 -5.50 16.32 -24.62
C PHE A 110 -6.13 17.01 -23.41
N ASP A 111 -7.12 16.38 -22.77
CA ASP A 111 -7.79 16.90 -21.57
C ASP A 111 -7.07 16.48 -20.27
N LEU A 112 -6.01 15.67 -20.38
CA LEU A 112 -5.22 15.26 -19.24
C LEU A 112 -4.46 16.45 -18.64
N LYS A 113 -4.72 16.73 -17.36
CA LYS A 113 -4.00 17.76 -16.60
C LYS A 113 -2.69 17.19 -16.08
N VAL A 114 -1.56 17.73 -16.57
CA VAL A 114 -0.22 17.22 -16.24
C VAL A 114 0.07 17.36 -14.74
N GLU A 115 -0.43 18.41 -14.10
CA GLU A 115 -0.27 18.63 -12.65
C GLU A 115 -0.99 17.54 -11.83
N GLU A 116 -2.18 17.12 -12.27
CA GLU A 116 -2.91 16.04 -11.62
C GLU A 116 -2.28 14.67 -11.89
N PHE A 117 -1.77 14.46 -13.10
CA PHE A 117 -0.95 13.29 -13.44
C PHE A 117 0.26 13.19 -12.51
N GLN A 118 1.00 14.31 -12.29
CA GLN A 118 2.17 14.33 -11.40
C GLN A 118 1.78 13.99 -9.95
N LYS A 119 0.69 14.55 -9.43
CA LYS A 119 0.20 14.24 -8.09
C LYS A 119 -0.08 12.74 -7.90
N VAL A 120 -0.59 12.05 -8.94
CA VAL A 120 -0.82 10.61 -8.89
C VAL A 120 0.49 9.83 -8.89
N LEU A 121 1.48 10.26 -9.70
CA LEU A 121 2.83 9.70 -9.67
C LEU A 121 3.46 9.86 -8.27
N ASP A 122 3.39 11.05 -7.71
CA ASP A 122 3.97 11.34 -6.40
C ASP A 122 3.33 10.47 -5.32
N LEU A 123 2.00 10.45 -5.23
CA LEU A 123 1.31 9.65 -4.22
C LEU A 123 1.65 8.16 -4.34
N ASN A 124 1.63 7.59 -5.54
CA ASN A 124 1.78 6.14 -5.72
C ASN A 124 3.25 5.72 -5.75
N LEU A 125 4.08 6.35 -6.59
CA LEU A 125 5.46 5.92 -6.78
C LEU A 125 6.38 6.50 -5.70
N THR A 126 6.43 7.82 -5.55
CA THR A 126 7.26 8.45 -4.52
C THR A 126 6.79 8.07 -3.11
N GLY A 127 5.46 7.97 -2.91
CA GLY A 127 4.86 7.48 -1.66
C GLY A 127 5.09 5.98 -1.37
N THR A 128 5.67 5.22 -2.30
CA THR A 128 6.22 3.88 -2.08
C THR A 128 7.72 3.94 -1.79
N VAL A 129 8.46 4.78 -2.52
CA VAL A 129 9.91 4.91 -2.39
C VAL A 129 10.33 5.46 -1.02
N LEU A 130 9.70 6.55 -0.57
CA LEU A 130 10.06 7.20 0.71
C LEU A 130 9.88 6.29 1.93
N PRO A 131 8.73 5.63 2.15
CA PRO A 131 8.60 4.68 3.25
C PRO A 131 9.58 3.52 3.14
N THR A 132 9.84 3.02 1.91
CA THR A 132 10.85 1.98 1.70
C THR A 132 12.23 2.43 2.18
N GLN A 133 12.68 3.66 1.85
CA GLN A 133 13.97 4.20 2.31
C GLN A 133 14.06 4.30 3.82
N VAL A 134 12.98 4.65 4.49
CA VAL A 134 12.96 4.84 5.94
C VAL A 134 12.90 3.50 6.66
N PHE A 135 11.93 2.66 6.35
CA PHE A 135 11.63 1.43 7.08
C PHE A 135 12.51 0.24 6.70
N LEU A 136 13.26 0.31 5.58
CA LEU A 136 14.27 -0.69 5.23
C LEU A 136 15.48 -0.66 6.19
N LYS A 137 15.83 0.51 6.76
CA LYS A 137 17.02 0.67 7.62
C LYS A 137 17.06 -0.37 8.76
N PRO A 138 16.03 -0.49 9.64
CA PRO A 138 16.06 -1.49 10.71
C PRO A 138 16.06 -2.93 10.19
N MET A 139 15.45 -3.21 9.02
CA MET A 139 15.50 -4.55 8.43
C MET A 139 16.92 -4.94 8.00
N VAL A 140 17.71 -3.96 7.50
CA VAL A 140 19.12 -4.16 7.15
C VAL A 140 19.95 -4.48 8.41
N GLU A 141 19.77 -3.74 9.49
CA GLU A 141 20.44 -3.98 10.77
C GLU A 141 20.07 -5.35 11.36
N GLN A 142 18.79 -5.74 11.24
CA GLN A 142 18.26 -7.05 11.65
C GLN A 142 18.72 -8.20 10.74
N LYS A 143 19.24 -7.90 9.54
CA LYS A 143 19.53 -8.86 8.47
C LYS A 143 18.30 -9.72 8.09
N SER A 144 17.12 -9.18 8.27
CA SER A 144 15.85 -9.89 8.05
C SER A 144 14.72 -8.90 7.85
N GLY A 145 13.89 -9.13 6.83
CA GLY A 145 12.73 -8.31 6.56
C GLY A 145 11.98 -8.72 5.29
N ALA A 146 10.79 -8.18 5.13
CA ALA A 146 10.00 -8.34 3.91
C ALA A 146 9.33 -7.02 3.52
N ILE A 147 9.40 -6.66 2.25
CA ILE A 147 8.67 -5.51 1.70
C ILE A 147 7.69 -6.03 0.66
N VAL A 148 6.44 -5.60 0.75
CA VAL A 148 5.39 -5.89 -0.23
C VAL A 148 4.85 -4.57 -0.78
N ASN A 149 5.07 -4.34 -2.06
CA ASN A 149 4.57 -3.18 -2.77
C ASN A 149 3.23 -3.49 -3.45
N PHE A 150 2.34 -2.51 -3.52
CA PHE A 150 1.06 -2.63 -4.20
C PHE A 150 1.16 -2.03 -5.61
N SER A 151 1.45 -2.89 -6.58
CA SER A 151 1.31 -2.61 -8.00
C SER A 151 -0.17 -2.67 -8.42
N SER A 152 -0.47 -3.01 -9.64
CA SER A 152 -1.83 -3.18 -10.17
C SER A 152 -1.75 -3.94 -11.49
N MET A 153 -2.83 -4.59 -11.89
CA MET A 153 -2.97 -5.10 -13.27
C MET A 153 -2.87 -3.98 -14.32
N ALA A 154 -3.16 -2.71 -13.94
CA ALA A 154 -2.90 -1.54 -14.78
C ALA A 154 -1.42 -1.34 -15.17
N ALA A 155 -0.48 -1.97 -14.47
CA ALA A 155 0.93 -1.96 -14.83
C ALA A 155 1.25 -2.88 -16.02
N PHE A 156 0.40 -3.86 -16.31
CA PHE A 156 0.64 -4.95 -17.27
C PHE A 156 -0.34 -4.97 -18.43
N ARG A 157 -1.49 -4.34 -18.24
CA ARG A 157 -2.53 -4.22 -19.27
C ARG A 157 -2.89 -2.76 -19.48
N PRO A 158 -3.07 -2.31 -20.73
CA PRO A 158 -3.46 -0.94 -21.00
C PRO A 158 -4.86 -0.69 -20.41
N MET A 159 -4.93 0.30 -19.54
CA MET A 159 -6.19 0.80 -18.99
C MET A 159 -6.43 2.20 -19.52
N THR A 160 -7.60 2.40 -20.12
CA THR A 160 -8.00 3.72 -20.60
C THR A 160 -8.25 4.69 -19.43
N ARG A 161 -8.10 6.00 -19.69
CA ARG A 161 -8.49 7.11 -18.83
C ARG A 161 -7.63 7.37 -17.60
N VAL A 162 -6.77 6.45 -17.17
CA VAL A 162 -6.01 6.53 -15.91
C VAL A 162 -4.49 6.45 -16.14
N ALA A 163 -3.99 7.22 -17.10
CA ALA A 163 -2.59 7.19 -17.55
C ALA A 163 -1.58 7.34 -16.40
N GLY A 164 -1.77 8.32 -15.50
CA GLY A 164 -0.88 8.57 -14.37
C GLY A 164 -0.83 7.40 -13.39
N TYR A 165 -1.98 6.81 -13.10
CA TYR A 165 -2.06 5.64 -12.23
C TYR A 165 -1.36 4.43 -12.85
N ALA A 166 -1.62 4.13 -14.12
CA ALA A 166 -0.99 3.01 -14.81
C ALA A 166 0.55 3.17 -14.88
N ALA A 167 1.03 4.37 -15.21
CA ALA A 167 2.45 4.70 -15.23
C ALA A 167 3.09 4.52 -13.84
N ALA A 168 2.45 5.03 -12.78
CA ALA A 168 2.94 4.87 -11.41
C ALA A 168 3.03 3.40 -11.01
N LYS A 169 2.00 2.60 -11.33
CA LYS A 169 1.96 1.18 -10.98
C LYS A 169 2.98 0.33 -11.77
N ALA A 170 3.25 0.69 -13.03
CA ALA A 170 4.36 0.13 -13.80
C ALA A 170 5.72 0.50 -13.17
N GLY A 171 5.88 1.76 -12.74
CA GLY A 171 7.06 2.22 -12.00
C GLY A 171 7.27 1.45 -10.70
N ILE A 172 6.21 1.16 -9.93
CA ILE A 172 6.30 0.35 -8.71
C ILE A 172 6.75 -1.09 -9.02
N SER A 173 6.26 -1.71 -10.11
CA SER A 173 6.68 -3.05 -10.51
C SER A 173 8.17 -3.09 -10.83
N ASN A 174 8.67 -2.12 -11.59
CA ASN A 174 10.09 -2.01 -11.90
C ASN A 174 10.94 -1.69 -10.66
N PHE A 175 10.50 -0.73 -9.83
CA PHE A 175 11.15 -0.41 -8.56
C PHE A 175 11.26 -1.62 -7.64
N THR A 176 10.23 -2.47 -7.59
CA THR A 176 10.26 -3.71 -6.81
C THR A 176 11.35 -4.67 -7.29
N ALA A 177 11.46 -4.87 -8.60
CA ALA A 177 12.50 -5.73 -9.19
C ALA A 177 13.91 -5.18 -8.94
N PHE A 178 14.08 -3.85 -9.09
CA PHE A 178 15.32 -3.16 -8.75
C PHE A 178 15.67 -3.38 -7.27
N MET A 179 14.74 -3.12 -6.35
CA MET A 179 14.98 -3.23 -4.91
C MET A 179 15.27 -4.66 -4.49
N ALA A 180 14.58 -5.67 -5.04
CA ALA A 180 14.86 -7.07 -4.75
C ALA A 180 16.30 -7.44 -5.09
N THR A 181 16.79 -6.97 -6.24
CA THR A 181 18.18 -7.21 -6.68
C THR A 181 19.20 -6.43 -5.85
N GLU A 182 18.95 -5.14 -5.63
CA GLU A 182 19.86 -4.24 -4.89
C GLU A 182 20.03 -4.71 -3.45
N VAL A 183 18.92 -5.02 -2.77
CA VAL A 183 18.93 -5.46 -1.37
C VAL A 183 19.65 -6.80 -1.22
N ALA A 184 19.38 -7.78 -2.11
CA ALA A 184 20.06 -9.07 -2.07
C ALA A 184 21.58 -8.94 -2.26
N LYS A 185 22.01 -8.09 -3.19
CA LYS A 185 23.44 -7.86 -3.49
C LYS A 185 24.17 -7.10 -2.36
N LYS A 186 23.51 -6.11 -1.74
CA LYS A 186 24.14 -5.22 -0.76
C LYS A 186 24.03 -5.73 0.67
N PHE A 187 22.92 -6.38 1.02
CA PHE A 187 22.58 -6.72 2.40
C PHE A 187 22.32 -8.21 2.63
N GLY A 188 22.39 -9.04 1.57
CA GLY A 188 22.22 -10.50 1.65
C GLY A 188 20.76 -10.95 1.50
N GLU A 189 20.56 -12.26 1.61
CA GLU A 189 19.30 -12.94 1.26
C GLU A 189 18.19 -12.83 2.32
N GLY A 190 18.49 -12.28 3.49
CA GLY A 190 17.55 -12.22 4.62
C GLY A 190 16.41 -11.19 4.43
N ILE A 191 16.51 -10.31 3.41
CA ILE A 191 15.49 -9.30 3.12
C ILE A 191 14.92 -9.56 1.73
N ARG A 192 13.60 -9.60 1.65
CA ARG A 192 12.89 -9.87 0.38
C ARG A 192 12.00 -8.69 0.02
N VAL A 193 11.95 -8.37 -1.27
CA VAL A 193 11.07 -7.31 -1.80
C VAL A 193 10.22 -7.90 -2.92
N ASN A 194 8.91 -7.85 -2.75
CA ASN A 194 7.94 -8.37 -3.70
C ASN A 194 6.84 -7.35 -3.97
N ALA A 195 6.05 -7.57 -5.01
CA ALA A 195 4.83 -6.82 -5.27
C ALA A 195 3.64 -7.76 -5.47
N ILE A 196 2.48 -7.27 -5.10
CA ILE A 196 1.21 -7.82 -5.55
C ILE A 196 0.60 -6.87 -6.56
N ALA A 197 -0.08 -7.41 -7.57
CA ALA A 197 -0.72 -6.64 -8.63
C ALA A 197 -2.23 -6.96 -8.66
N PRO A 198 -3.03 -6.34 -7.77
CA PRO A 198 -4.45 -6.59 -7.73
C PRO A 198 -5.12 -6.21 -9.05
N GLY A 199 -6.13 -7.00 -9.43
CA GLY A 199 -7.09 -6.64 -10.46
C GLY A 199 -8.18 -5.72 -9.90
N PHE A 200 -9.34 -5.75 -10.53
CA PHE A 200 -10.51 -5.06 -10.03
C PHE A 200 -11.17 -5.84 -8.90
N PHE A 201 -11.40 -5.16 -7.80
CA PHE A 201 -12.26 -5.64 -6.72
C PHE A 201 -13.49 -4.76 -6.68
N LEU A 202 -14.68 -5.36 -6.70
CA LEU A 202 -15.90 -4.62 -6.48
C LEU A 202 -15.93 -4.13 -5.03
N THR A 203 -15.91 -2.81 -4.87
CA THR A 203 -15.91 -2.14 -3.57
C THR A 203 -16.99 -1.07 -3.55
N GLU A 204 -17.35 -0.57 -2.37
CA GLU A 204 -18.30 0.54 -2.27
C GLU A 204 -17.84 1.79 -3.04
N GLN A 205 -16.51 2.01 -3.14
CA GLN A 205 -15.96 3.15 -3.88
C GLN A 205 -16.19 3.10 -5.38
N ASN A 206 -16.25 1.91 -5.96
CA ASN A 206 -16.37 1.72 -7.41
C ASN A 206 -17.67 1.01 -7.82
N ARG A 207 -18.54 0.66 -6.88
CA ARG A 207 -19.79 -0.02 -7.15
C ARG A 207 -20.62 0.74 -8.18
N ALA A 208 -20.89 2.02 -7.96
CA ALA A 208 -21.66 2.85 -8.87
C ALA A 208 -21.01 3.03 -10.27
N LEU A 209 -19.70 2.81 -10.39
CA LEU A 209 -18.98 2.84 -11.66
C LEU A 209 -19.10 1.52 -12.41
N LEU A 210 -19.11 0.41 -11.68
CA LEU A 210 -19.01 -0.95 -12.26
C LEU A 210 -20.34 -1.69 -12.31
N THR A 211 -21.34 -1.28 -11.50
CA THR A 211 -22.64 -1.94 -11.45
C THR A 211 -23.78 -0.94 -11.56
N ASN A 212 -24.85 -1.37 -12.23
CA ASN A 212 -26.13 -0.69 -12.28
C ASN A 212 -26.93 -0.93 -10.98
N PRO A 213 -28.00 -0.16 -10.70
CA PRO A 213 -28.85 -0.36 -9.52
C PRO A 213 -29.48 -1.77 -9.41
N ASP A 214 -29.67 -2.45 -10.53
CA ASP A 214 -30.20 -3.82 -10.60
C ASP A 214 -29.13 -4.90 -10.37
N GLY A 215 -27.87 -4.50 -10.11
CA GLY A 215 -26.74 -5.39 -9.90
C GLY A 215 -26.04 -5.89 -11.17
N SER A 216 -26.55 -5.60 -12.35
CA SER A 216 -25.86 -5.90 -13.61
C SER A 216 -24.62 -5.03 -13.78
N TYR A 217 -23.65 -5.49 -14.58
CA TYR A 217 -22.45 -4.69 -14.86
C TYR A 217 -22.77 -3.54 -15.82
N THR A 218 -22.21 -2.35 -15.52
CA THR A 218 -22.12 -1.27 -16.50
C THR A 218 -21.19 -1.67 -17.65
N GLN A 219 -21.18 -0.91 -18.76
CA GLN A 219 -20.20 -1.13 -19.83
C GLN A 219 -18.75 -1.14 -19.24
N ARG A 220 -18.44 -0.21 -18.33
CA ARG A 220 -17.14 -0.19 -17.65
C ARG A 220 -16.90 -1.45 -16.80
N GLY A 221 -17.94 -1.98 -16.16
CA GLY A 221 -17.84 -3.22 -15.39
C GLY A 221 -17.61 -4.46 -16.27
N GLN A 222 -18.06 -4.42 -17.52
CA GLN A 222 -17.81 -5.48 -18.52
C GLN A 222 -16.39 -5.39 -19.13
N ASP A 223 -15.85 -4.15 -19.25
CA ASP A 223 -14.54 -3.89 -19.86
C ASP A 223 -13.36 -4.25 -18.94
N VAL A 224 -13.58 -4.46 -17.64
CA VAL A 224 -12.55 -4.67 -16.62
C VAL A 224 -12.68 -6.01 -15.92
#